data_546698d8e214402b51c2b58694c5b294
#
_entry.id   546698d8e214402b51c2b58694c5b294
#
_cell.length_a   1.000
_cell.length_b   1.000
_cell.length_c   1.000
_cell.angle_alpha   90.00
_cell.angle_beta   90.00
_cell.angle_gamma   90.00
#
_symmetry.space_group_name_H-M   'P 1'
#
loop_
_entity.id
_entity.type
_entity.pdbx_description
1 polymer ?
#
loop_
_entity_poly.entity_id
_entity_poly.type
_entity_poly.pdbx_seq_one_letter_code
_entity_poly.pdbx_strand_id
1 'polypeptide(L)'
;MVVSGVDEDDVDAADTESLVCTLAVRKARAVADRSGPAVVVGCDSMFEFDGIPHGKPSSTEQARQWLTAMRGRAGTLYTGHCVIDGVSGRQADGVACTTVRFGVTTDAELDAYLATGEAMAVAGAFTLDGRSAPFIDGVEGDPSTVIGLSLPLFRTLLARIDVAVTDLWVGDDR
;
A
#
# COMPACT_ATOMS: atom_id res chain seq x y z
N MET A 1 -5.02 1.01 14.01
CA MET A 1 -4.08 1.70 13.10
C MET A 1 -3.63 2.98 13.77
N VAL A 2 -2.33 3.31 13.70
CA VAL A 2 -1.74 4.51 14.33
C VAL A 2 -1.20 5.41 13.22
N VAL A 3 -1.50 6.71 13.29
CA VAL A 3 -0.96 7.69 12.33
C VAL A 3 0.50 7.94 12.65
N SER A 4 1.39 7.80 11.66
CA SER A 4 2.84 7.97 11.83
C SER A 4 3.24 9.45 12.00
N GLY A 5 2.57 10.36 11.28
CA GLY A 5 2.92 11.78 11.23
C GLY A 5 4.21 12.07 10.44
N VAL A 6 4.66 11.12 9.64
CA VAL A 6 5.85 11.28 8.78
C VAL A 6 5.51 12.21 7.62
N ASP A 7 6.39 13.16 7.33
CA ASP A 7 6.36 13.95 6.11
C ASP A 7 6.81 13.07 4.94
N GLU A 8 5.94 12.92 3.96
CA GLU A 8 6.16 12.04 2.80
C GLU A 8 6.83 12.80 1.63
N ASP A 9 6.77 14.13 1.63
CA ASP A 9 7.25 14.97 0.53
C ASP A 9 8.79 15.16 0.54
N ASP A 10 9.46 14.89 1.67
CA ASP A 10 10.91 15.07 1.84
C ASP A 10 11.69 13.75 1.68
N VAL A 11 11.32 12.94 0.69
CA VAL A 11 12.03 11.69 0.36
C VAL A 11 12.55 11.74 -1.06
N ASP A 12 13.86 11.94 -1.21
CA ASP A 12 14.55 11.75 -2.49
C ASP A 12 14.86 10.25 -2.68
N ALA A 13 14.32 9.65 -3.74
CA ALA A 13 14.49 8.25 -4.04
C ALA A 13 14.78 8.04 -5.54
N ALA A 14 15.59 7.04 -5.85
CA ALA A 14 16.01 6.77 -7.22
C ALA A 14 14.87 6.19 -8.09
N ASP A 15 13.93 5.48 -7.47
CA ASP A 15 12.81 4.82 -8.11
C ASP A 15 11.63 4.63 -7.13
N THR A 16 10.50 4.16 -7.65
CA THR A 16 9.28 3.92 -6.89
C THR A 16 9.48 2.86 -5.79
N GLU A 17 10.26 1.82 -6.06
CA GLU A 17 10.54 0.76 -5.10
C GLU A 17 11.30 1.29 -3.88
N SER A 18 12.37 2.04 -4.11
CA SER A 18 13.17 2.69 -3.05
C SER A 18 12.35 3.70 -2.25
N LEU A 19 11.46 4.43 -2.92
CA LEU A 19 10.57 5.41 -2.29
C LEU A 19 9.65 4.75 -1.26
N VAL A 20 8.87 3.75 -1.68
CA VAL A 20 7.91 3.08 -0.79
C VAL A 20 8.61 2.33 0.35
N CYS A 21 9.79 1.75 0.10
CA CYS A 21 10.58 1.10 1.14
C CYS A 21 11.03 2.10 2.20
N THR A 22 11.59 3.24 1.79
CA THR A 22 12.05 4.30 2.69
C THR A 22 10.90 4.86 3.52
N LEU A 23 9.75 5.13 2.90
CA LEU A 23 8.56 5.64 3.59
C LEU A 23 8.02 4.61 4.60
N ALA A 24 7.96 3.33 4.23
CA ALA A 24 7.54 2.26 5.13
C ALA A 24 8.43 2.16 6.38
N VAL A 25 9.76 2.25 6.20
CA VAL A 25 10.73 2.26 7.31
C VAL A 25 10.55 3.49 8.20
N ARG A 26 10.42 4.68 7.63
CA ARG A 26 10.18 5.93 8.39
C ARG A 26 8.88 5.83 9.20
N LYS A 27 7.78 5.35 8.59
CA LYS A 27 6.48 5.16 9.25
C LYS A 27 6.54 4.15 10.39
N ALA A 28 7.18 3.01 10.18
CA ALA A 28 7.35 1.99 11.23
C ALA A 28 8.13 2.54 12.43
N ARG A 29 9.27 3.18 12.20
CA ARG A 29 10.13 3.75 13.25
C ARG A 29 9.42 4.82 14.05
N ALA A 30 8.74 5.76 13.38
CA ALA A 30 7.99 6.83 14.03
C ALA A 30 6.89 6.33 14.99
N VAL A 31 6.41 5.10 14.81
CA VAL A 31 5.41 4.47 15.66
C VAL A 31 6.05 3.55 16.70
N ALA A 32 7.13 2.83 16.38
CA ALA A 32 7.77 1.86 17.25
C ALA A 32 8.23 2.48 18.57
N ASP A 33 8.83 3.68 18.53
CA ASP A 33 9.35 4.38 19.71
C ASP A 33 8.27 4.67 20.78
N ARG A 34 6.99 4.63 20.40
CA ARG A 34 5.85 4.93 21.29
C ARG A 34 4.86 3.79 21.47
N SER A 35 5.13 2.62 20.87
CA SER A 35 4.19 1.49 20.87
C SER A 35 4.51 0.43 21.94
N GLY A 36 5.63 0.55 22.68
CA GLY A 36 6.04 -0.44 23.66
C GLY A 36 6.36 -1.81 23.05
N PRO A 37 6.13 -2.92 23.79
CA PRO A 37 6.53 -4.26 23.38
C PRO A 37 5.57 -4.87 22.32
N ALA A 38 5.31 -4.17 21.25
CA ALA A 38 4.42 -4.62 20.17
C ALA A 38 5.21 -4.84 18.87
N VAL A 39 4.72 -5.73 18.02
CA VAL A 39 5.16 -5.80 16.63
C VAL A 39 4.53 -4.64 15.87
N VAL A 40 5.37 -3.77 15.33
CA VAL A 40 4.96 -2.61 14.54
C VAL A 40 5.15 -2.91 13.07
N VAL A 41 4.15 -2.62 12.26
CA VAL A 41 4.20 -2.74 10.80
C VAL A 41 3.98 -1.36 10.19
N GLY A 42 4.93 -0.89 9.41
CA GLY A 42 4.82 0.29 8.56
C GLY A 42 4.68 -0.13 7.11
N CYS A 43 3.70 0.43 6.41
CA CYS A 43 3.52 0.23 4.97
C CYS A 43 3.39 1.57 4.27
N ASP A 44 3.84 1.61 3.02
CA ASP A 44 3.59 2.70 2.08
C ASP A 44 3.36 2.15 0.69
N SER A 45 2.40 2.72 -0.05
CA SER A 45 2.03 2.23 -1.38
C SER A 45 2.06 3.34 -2.41
N MET A 46 2.58 3.00 -3.61
CA MET A 46 2.63 3.88 -4.75
C MET A 46 2.27 3.09 -6.01
N PHE A 47 1.39 3.63 -6.84
CA PHE A 47 1.05 3.02 -8.12
C PHE A 47 1.87 3.64 -9.23
N GLU A 48 2.67 2.84 -9.93
CA GLU A 48 3.44 3.29 -11.09
C GLU A 48 2.69 3.01 -12.38
N PHE A 49 2.44 4.06 -13.14
CA PHE A 49 1.81 4.01 -14.44
C PHE A 49 2.62 4.82 -15.45
N ASP A 50 3.01 4.20 -16.58
CA ASP A 50 3.90 4.78 -17.59
C ASP A 50 5.23 5.30 -17.01
N GLY A 51 5.76 4.62 -15.97
CA GLY A 51 7.01 5.03 -15.30
C GLY A 51 6.85 6.23 -14.38
N ILE A 52 5.62 6.66 -14.09
CA ILE A 52 5.33 7.79 -13.20
C ILE A 52 4.65 7.26 -11.93
N PRO A 53 5.19 7.55 -10.74
CA PRO A 53 4.55 7.18 -9.49
C PRO A 53 3.31 8.03 -9.20
N HIS A 54 2.24 7.37 -8.80
CA HIS A 54 0.95 7.96 -8.45
C HIS A 54 0.62 7.60 -7.00
N GLY A 55 0.77 8.55 -6.10
CA GLY A 55 0.28 8.44 -4.73
C GLY A 55 -1.22 8.70 -4.66
N LYS A 56 -1.67 9.30 -3.56
CA LYS A 56 -3.06 9.77 -3.45
C LYS A 56 -3.27 10.99 -4.33
N PRO A 57 -4.37 11.07 -5.08
CA PRO A 57 -4.63 12.26 -5.89
C PRO A 57 -4.90 13.48 -5.01
N SER A 58 -4.47 14.63 -5.47
CA SER A 58 -4.67 15.93 -4.78
C SER A 58 -6.06 16.53 -5.02
N SER A 59 -6.77 16.04 -6.04
CA SER A 59 -8.10 16.49 -6.41
C SER A 59 -8.89 15.41 -7.16
N THR A 60 -10.22 15.54 -7.15
CA THR A 60 -11.11 14.66 -7.92
C THR A 60 -10.83 14.73 -9.42
N GLU A 61 -10.44 15.90 -9.92
CA GLU A 61 -10.07 16.08 -11.32
C GLU A 61 -8.80 15.30 -11.66
N GLN A 62 -7.78 15.33 -10.81
CA GLN A 62 -6.58 14.54 -10.99
C GLN A 62 -6.88 13.02 -10.94
N ALA A 63 -7.71 12.58 -9.99
CA ALA A 63 -8.15 11.18 -9.93
C ALA A 63 -8.85 10.75 -11.23
N ARG A 64 -9.73 11.63 -11.79
CA ARG A 64 -10.40 11.39 -13.07
C ARG A 64 -9.40 11.23 -14.22
N GLN A 65 -8.45 12.14 -14.32
CA GLN A 65 -7.42 12.09 -15.37
C GLN A 65 -6.64 10.78 -15.33
N TRP A 66 -6.21 10.36 -14.12
CA TRP A 66 -5.50 9.10 -13.94
C TRP A 66 -6.33 7.90 -14.33
N LEU A 67 -7.53 7.75 -13.76
CA LEU A 67 -8.41 6.62 -14.04
C LEU A 67 -8.83 6.55 -15.52
N THR A 68 -8.99 7.70 -16.18
CA THR A 68 -9.26 7.75 -17.63
C THR A 68 -8.06 7.25 -18.43
N ALA A 69 -6.83 7.64 -18.06
CA ALA A 69 -5.62 7.20 -18.74
C ALA A 69 -5.33 5.70 -18.52
N MET A 70 -5.75 5.13 -17.40
CA MET A 70 -5.56 3.73 -17.01
C MET A 70 -6.56 2.77 -17.67
N ARG A 71 -7.66 3.23 -18.27
CA ARG A 71 -8.70 2.38 -18.91
C ARG A 71 -8.10 1.38 -19.90
N GLY A 72 -8.40 0.10 -19.71
CA GLY A 72 -7.93 -1.00 -20.57
C GLY A 72 -6.41 -1.21 -20.55
N ARG A 73 -5.71 -0.64 -19.59
CA ARG A 73 -4.25 -0.69 -19.49
C ARG A 73 -3.83 -1.30 -18.15
N ALA A 74 -2.53 -1.49 -17.98
CA ALA A 74 -1.95 -2.03 -16.76
C ALA A 74 -0.88 -1.10 -16.19
N GLY A 75 -0.69 -1.17 -14.87
CA GLY A 75 0.41 -0.54 -14.15
C GLY A 75 0.82 -1.41 -12.97
N THR A 76 1.84 -1.00 -12.23
CA THR A 76 2.39 -1.76 -11.11
C THR A 76 2.20 -1.01 -9.81
N LEU A 77 1.58 -1.67 -8.83
CA LEU A 77 1.54 -1.16 -7.47
C LEU A 77 2.71 -1.74 -6.69
N TYR A 78 3.48 -0.85 -6.10
CA TYR A 78 4.55 -1.16 -5.16
C TYR A 78 4.07 -0.86 -3.75
N THR A 79 4.29 -1.80 -2.82
CA THR A 79 4.04 -1.57 -1.39
C THR A 79 5.30 -1.91 -0.62
N GLY A 80 5.89 -0.91 0.00
CA GLY A 80 6.99 -1.05 0.95
C GLY A 80 6.45 -1.52 2.29
N HIS A 81 7.23 -2.36 2.96
CA HIS A 81 6.91 -2.92 4.26
C HIS A 81 8.12 -2.79 5.18
N CYS A 82 7.87 -2.45 6.43
CA CYS A 82 8.87 -2.54 7.50
C CYS A 82 8.21 -3.12 8.73
N VAL A 83 8.82 -4.15 9.28
CA VAL A 83 8.37 -4.81 10.51
C VAL A 83 9.42 -4.60 11.60
N ILE A 84 9.00 -4.15 12.78
CA ILE A 84 9.85 -3.92 13.94
C ILE A 84 9.28 -4.68 15.13
N ASP A 85 10.08 -5.51 15.77
CA ASP A 85 9.75 -6.11 17.06
C ASP A 85 10.12 -5.13 18.19
N GLY A 86 9.12 -4.59 18.86
CA GLY A 86 9.29 -3.63 19.95
C GLY A 86 9.97 -4.19 21.21
N VAL A 87 10.12 -5.51 21.32
CA VAL A 87 10.83 -6.16 22.43
C VAL A 87 12.32 -6.23 22.15
N SER A 88 12.70 -6.79 21.00
CA SER A 88 14.10 -7.01 20.64
C SER A 88 14.74 -5.83 19.87
N GLY A 89 13.94 -4.94 19.33
CA GLY A 89 14.38 -3.87 18.43
C GLY A 89 14.80 -4.36 17.03
N ARG A 90 14.62 -5.65 16.71
CA ARG A 90 14.92 -6.20 15.38
C ARG A 90 13.99 -5.63 14.34
N GLN A 91 14.54 -5.36 13.16
CA GLN A 91 13.83 -4.80 12.02
C GLN A 91 14.09 -5.64 10.76
N ALA A 92 13.06 -5.82 9.95
CA ALA A 92 13.16 -6.30 8.56
C ALA A 92 12.26 -5.48 7.66
N ASP A 93 12.73 -5.23 6.44
CA ASP A 93 11.99 -4.48 5.43
C ASP A 93 12.07 -5.15 4.06
N GLY A 94 11.19 -4.73 3.16
CA GLY A 94 11.12 -5.22 1.79
C GLY A 94 9.95 -4.60 1.03
N VAL A 95 9.91 -4.86 -0.27
CA VAL A 95 8.88 -4.36 -1.18
C VAL A 95 8.17 -5.53 -1.84
N ALA A 96 6.85 -5.45 -1.94
CA ALA A 96 6.04 -6.30 -2.80
C ALA A 96 5.52 -5.47 -3.96
N CYS A 97 5.45 -6.08 -5.15
CA CYS A 97 4.86 -5.46 -6.33
C CYS A 97 3.79 -6.37 -6.93
N THR A 98 2.75 -5.73 -7.47
CA THR A 98 1.62 -6.42 -8.11
C THR A 98 1.18 -5.62 -9.32
N THR A 99 1.13 -6.26 -10.48
CA THR A 99 0.58 -5.66 -11.70
C THR A 99 -0.94 -5.68 -11.64
N VAL A 100 -1.56 -4.53 -11.91
CA VAL A 100 -3.01 -4.35 -11.91
C VAL A 100 -3.46 -4.03 -13.33
N ARG A 101 -4.44 -4.78 -13.85
CA ARG A 101 -5.05 -4.56 -15.16
C ARG A 101 -6.43 -3.94 -14.99
N PHE A 102 -6.60 -2.76 -15.55
CA PHE A 102 -7.86 -2.02 -15.50
C PHE A 102 -8.78 -2.42 -16.66
N GLY A 103 -10.05 -2.54 -16.36
CA GLY A 103 -11.12 -2.65 -17.36
C GLY A 103 -11.37 -1.34 -18.08
N VAL A 104 -12.21 -1.40 -19.11
CA VAL A 104 -12.65 -0.21 -19.86
C VAL A 104 -13.93 0.33 -19.24
N THR A 105 -13.77 1.25 -18.28
CA THR A 105 -14.89 1.93 -17.61
C THR A 105 -15.51 3.01 -18.49
N THR A 106 -16.81 3.25 -18.32
CA THR A 106 -17.50 4.39 -18.93
C THR A 106 -17.30 5.67 -18.10
N ASP A 107 -17.56 6.83 -18.69
CA ASP A 107 -17.50 8.11 -17.96
C ASP A 107 -18.54 8.15 -16.82
N ALA A 108 -19.73 7.58 -17.03
CA ALA A 108 -20.77 7.52 -15.99
C ALA A 108 -20.36 6.66 -14.79
N GLU A 109 -19.65 5.54 -15.01
CA GLU A 109 -19.10 4.72 -13.92
C GLU A 109 -18.01 5.46 -13.15
N LEU A 110 -17.09 6.15 -13.85
CA LEU A 110 -16.09 6.98 -13.19
C LEU A 110 -16.72 8.14 -12.41
N ASP A 111 -17.73 8.81 -12.95
CA ASP A 111 -18.47 9.87 -12.24
C ASP A 111 -19.08 9.35 -10.95
N ALA A 112 -19.75 8.21 -11.02
CA ALA A 112 -20.35 7.58 -9.85
C ALA A 112 -19.32 7.18 -8.81
N TYR A 113 -18.18 6.63 -9.23
CA TYR A 113 -17.09 6.25 -8.33
C TYR A 113 -16.46 7.47 -7.66
N LEU A 114 -16.10 8.49 -8.44
CA LEU A 114 -15.47 9.71 -7.92
C LEU A 114 -16.37 10.47 -6.94
N ALA A 115 -17.69 10.44 -7.17
CA ALA A 115 -18.67 11.05 -6.27
C ALA A 115 -18.67 10.41 -4.87
N THR A 116 -18.14 9.18 -4.70
CA THR A 116 -18.01 8.53 -3.40
C THR A 116 -16.88 9.11 -2.53
N GLY A 117 -15.92 9.78 -3.13
CA GLY A 117 -14.71 10.28 -2.47
C GLY A 117 -13.65 9.21 -2.18
N GLU A 118 -13.92 7.92 -2.42
CA GLU A 118 -13.01 6.81 -2.11
C GLU A 118 -11.65 6.95 -2.81
N ALA A 119 -11.65 7.40 -4.07
CA ALA A 119 -10.45 7.61 -4.86
C ALA A 119 -9.40 8.51 -4.19
N MET A 120 -9.85 9.46 -3.36
CA MET A 120 -8.96 10.45 -2.70
C MET A 120 -8.13 9.86 -1.56
N ALA A 121 -8.48 8.69 -1.08
CA ALA A 121 -7.84 8.07 0.10
C ALA A 121 -6.77 7.03 -0.26
N VAL A 122 -6.64 6.66 -1.55
CA VAL A 122 -5.85 5.50 -2.00
C VAL A 122 -4.87 5.86 -3.11
N ALA A 123 -3.70 5.20 -3.12
CA ALA A 123 -2.69 5.37 -4.16
C ALA A 123 -3.23 4.95 -5.54
N GLY A 124 -2.92 5.72 -6.58
CA GLY A 124 -3.43 5.49 -7.93
C GLY A 124 -4.95 5.71 -8.09
N ALA A 125 -5.62 6.21 -7.06
CA ALA A 125 -7.06 6.47 -7.04
C ALA A 125 -7.96 5.22 -7.13
N PHE A 126 -7.48 4.02 -6.76
CA PHE A 126 -8.23 2.76 -6.78
C PHE A 126 -7.86 1.83 -5.63
N THR A 127 -8.71 0.85 -5.34
CA THR A 127 -8.43 -0.24 -4.39
C THR A 127 -9.19 -1.51 -4.78
N LEU A 128 -8.75 -2.69 -4.30
CA LEU A 128 -9.43 -3.97 -4.52
C LEU A 128 -10.49 -4.29 -3.46
N ASP A 129 -10.46 -3.63 -2.32
CA ASP A 129 -11.40 -3.83 -1.21
C ASP A 129 -12.50 -2.77 -1.13
N GLY A 130 -12.66 -1.97 -2.19
CA GLY A 130 -13.64 -0.90 -2.28
C GLY A 130 -14.47 -0.92 -3.55
N ARG A 131 -15.08 0.23 -3.85
CA ARG A 131 -16.02 0.39 -4.97
C ARG A 131 -15.37 0.37 -6.35
N SER A 132 -14.04 0.60 -6.42
CA SER A 132 -13.30 0.47 -7.68
C SER A 132 -12.96 -0.97 -8.04
N ALA A 133 -13.12 -1.93 -7.15
CA ALA A 133 -12.81 -3.34 -7.41
C ALA A 133 -13.45 -3.90 -8.70
N PRO A 134 -14.71 -3.60 -9.04
CA PRO A 134 -15.32 -4.05 -10.29
C PRO A 134 -14.68 -3.48 -11.56
N PHE A 135 -13.84 -2.46 -11.45
CA PHE A 135 -13.13 -1.84 -12.59
C PHE A 135 -11.76 -2.48 -12.85
N ILE A 136 -11.39 -3.49 -12.07
CA ILE A 136 -10.14 -4.22 -12.20
C ILE A 136 -10.40 -5.56 -12.85
N ASP A 137 -9.86 -5.77 -14.06
CA ASP A 137 -10.01 -7.01 -14.82
C ASP A 137 -9.13 -8.14 -14.26
N GLY A 138 -8.07 -7.80 -13.53
CA GLY A 138 -7.23 -8.80 -12.90
C GLY A 138 -5.94 -8.24 -12.31
N VAL A 139 -5.28 -9.09 -11.53
CA VAL A 139 -3.98 -8.79 -10.91
C VAL A 139 -2.99 -9.92 -11.21
N GLU A 140 -1.72 -9.57 -11.35
CA GLU A 140 -0.60 -10.51 -11.43
C GLU A 140 0.34 -10.23 -10.26
N GLY A 141 0.41 -11.18 -9.33
CA GLY A 141 1.10 -11.03 -8.05
C GLY A 141 0.16 -11.27 -6.87
N ASP A 142 0.49 -10.68 -5.73
CA ASP A 142 -0.28 -10.81 -4.51
C ASP A 142 -1.37 -9.71 -4.40
N PRO A 143 -2.67 -10.06 -4.41
CA PRO A 143 -3.75 -9.07 -4.29
C PRO A 143 -3.70 -8.26 -2.98
N SER A 144 -3.19 -8.86 -1.89
CA SER A 144 -3.09 -8.17 -0.60
C SER A 144 -2.08 -7.01 -0.63
N THR A 145 -1.10 -7.03 -1.56
CA THR A 145 -0.21 -5.90 -1.85
C THR A 145 -1.02 -4.66 -2.25
N VAL A 146 -2.04 -4.84 -3.09
CA VAL A 146 -2.87 -3.73 -3.60
C VAL A 146 -3.72 -3.10 -2.50
N ILE A 147 -4.11 -3.90 -1.49
CA ILE A 147 -4.85 -3.42 -0.31
C ILE A 147 -3.93 -2.67 0.66
N GLY A 148 -2.59 -2.84 0.51
CA GLY A 148 -1.59 -2.09 1.26
C GLY A 148 -0.77 -2.90 2.27
N LEU A 149 -0.98 -4.22 2.35
CA LEU A 149 -0.16 -5.14 3.15
C LEU A 149 -0.04 -6.49 2.45
N SER A 150 1.10 -6.76 1.83
CA SER A 150 1.39 -8.10 1.30
C SER A 150 1.51 -9.12 2.42
N LEU A 151 0.53 -10.00 2.55
CA LEU A 151 0.53 -11.03 3.57
C LEU A 151 1.68 -12.06 3.40
N PRO A 152 2.03 -12.51 2.18
CA PRO A 152 3.20 -13.36 1.96
C PRO A 152 4.53 -12.69 2.35
N LEU A 153 4.71 -11.42 1.97
CA LEU A 153 5.92 -10.68 2.34
C LEU A 153 5.95 -10.42 3.85
N PHE A 154 4.84 -9.99 4.44
CA PHE A 154 4.73 -9.78 5.89
C PHE A 154 5.16 -11.02 6.69
N ARG A 155 4.64 -12.21 6.33
CA ARG A 155 5.08 -13.47 6.94
C ARG A 155 6.59 -13.70 6.80
N THR A 156 7.16 -13.36 5.64
CA THR A 156 8.60 -13.51 5.39
C THR A 156 9.42 -12.55 6.24
N LEU A 157 8.99 -11.30 6.38
CA LEU A 157 9.67 -10.29 7.19
C LEU A 157 9.61 -10.63 8.68
N LEU A 158 8.47 -11.12 9.18
CA LEU A 158 8.35 -11.62 10.56
C LEU A 158 9.37 -12.72 10.85
N ALA A 159 9.51 -13.70 9.94
CA ALA A 159 10.48 -14.77 10.10
C ALA A 159 11.92 -14.26 10.14
N ARG A 160 12.26 -13.16 9.45
CA ARG A 160 13.60 -12.55 9.50
C ARG A 160 13.93 -11.88 10.84
N ILE A 161 12.92 -11.56 11.63
CA ILE A 161 13.09 -11.02 12.99
C ILE A 161 12.78 -12.06 14.08
N ASP A 162 12.74 -13.34 13.71
CA ASP A 162 12.47 -14.50 14.59
C ASP A 162 11.07 -14.45 15.26
N VAL A 163 10.07 -13.89 14.59
CA VAL A 163 8.65 -13.89 15.00
C VAL A 163 7.87 -14.79 14.05
N ALA A 164 7.14 -15.76 14.60
CA ALA A 164 6.22 -16.55 13.78
C ALA A 164 4.91 -15.78 13.57
N VAL A 165 4.34 -15.84 12.36
CA VAL A 165 3.04 -15.20 12.10
C VAL A 165 1.94 -15.75 13.02
N THR A 166 2.07 -17.00 13.43
CA THR A 166 1.16 -17.67 14.37
C THR A 166 1.21 -17.11 15.80
N ASP A 167 2.32 -16.47 16.17
CA ASP A 167 2.46 -15.83 17.49
C ASP A 167 1.59 -14.55 17.58
N LEU A 168 1.16 -14.02 16.43
CA LEU A 168 0.26 -12.88 16.34
C LEU A 168 -1.22 -13.28 16.41
N TRP A 169 -1.53 -14.56 16.33
CA TRP A 169 -2.89 -15.04 16.50
C TRP A 169 -3.24 -15.00 17.99
N VAL A 170 -3.83 -13.90 18.40
CA VAL A 170 -4.38 -13.78 19.76
C VAL A 170 -5.37 -14.92 19.94
N GLY A 171 -5.12 -15.79 20.92
CA GLY A 171 -5.99 -16.93 21.19
C GLY A 171 -7.44 -16.45 21.37
N ASP A 172 -8.35 -17.01 20.59
CA ASP A 172 -9.76 -17.02 20.92
C ASP A 172 -9.89 -17.83 22.25
N ASP A 173 -9.79 -17.16 23.39
CA ASP A 173 -10.32 -17.69 24.64
C ASP A 173 -11.84 -17.76 24.48
N ARG A 174 -12.29 -18.88 23.89
CA ARG A 174 -13.70 -19.30 23.85
C ARG A 174 -14.08 -19.99 25.15
#